data_983510b58f10bcef238ff57bf337b603
#
_entry.id   983510b58f10bcef238ff57bf337b603
#
_cell.length_a   1.000
_cell.length_b   1.000
_cell.length_c   1.000
_cell.angle_alpha   90.00
_cell.angle_beta   90.00
_cell.angle_gamma   90.00
#
_symmetry.space_group_name_H-M   'P 1'
#
loop_
_entity.id
_entity.type
_entity.pdbx_description
1 polymer ?
#
loop_
_entity_poly.entity_id
_entity_poly.type
_entity_poly.pdbx_seq_one_letter_code
_entity_poly.pdbx_strand_id
1 'polypeptide(L)'
;MDLDMIRSQINQLDEELVALLEKRMELVDQVTAYKRATGKPVLDTSRENAVLERVGKLVQKDDYRSAIQATFSDIMAQSRTYQSSKLANHEQ
;
A
#
# COMPACT_ATOMS: atom_id res chain seq x y z
N MET A 1 27.15 -14.57 -13.08
CA MET A 1 25.89 -14.17 -12.39
C MET A 1 24.81 -15.17 -12.75
N ASP A 2 24.14 -15.71 -11.75
CA ASP A 2 23.12 -16.73 -11.93
C ASP A 2 21.72 -16.12 -11.76
N LEU A 3 20.98 -16.04 -12.84
CA LEU A 3 19.63 -15.46 -12.84
C LEU A 3 18.67 -16.22 -11.93
N ASP A 4 18.80 -17.55 -11.88
CA ASP A 4 17.92 -18.37 -11.03
C ASP A 4 18.16 -18.09 -9.55
N MET A 5 19.41 -17.88 -9.15
CA MET A 5 19.73 -17.50 -7.77
C MET A 5 19.16 -16.12 -7.42
N ILE A 6 19.27 -15.16 -8.34
CA ILE A 6 18.70 -13.81 -8.15
C ILE A 6 17.19 -13.90 -7.99
N ARG A 7 16.52 -14.66 -8.85
CA ARG A 7 15.07 -14.85 -8.79
C ARG A 7 14.62 -15.54 -7.51
N SER A 8 15.41 -16.50 -7.02
CA SER A 8 15.13 -17.16 -5.75
C SER A 8 15.17 -16.17 -4.59
N GLN A 9 16.14 -15.25 -4.58
CA GLN A 9 16.23 -14.20 -3.56
C GLN A 9 15.04 -13.23 -3.67
N ILE A 10 14.63 -12.88 -4.88
CA ILE A 10 13.45 -12.04 -5.08
C ILE A 10 12.20 -12.76 -4.56
N ASN A 11 12.05 -14.04 -4.83
CA ASN A 11 10.91 -14.82 -4.33
C ASN A 11 10.83 -14.80 -2.80
N GLN A 12 11.95 -14.87 -2.12
CA GLN A 12 11.99 -14.79 -0.65
C GLN A 12 11.53 -13.42 -0.17
N LEU A 13 12.00 -12.36 -0.82
CA LEU A 13 11.55 -10.99 -0.49
C LEU A 13 10.06 -10.81 -0.77
N ASP A 14 9.55 -11.39 -1.86
CA ASP A 14 8.14 -11.33 -2.20
C ASP A 14 7.27 -11.97 -1.12
N GLU A 15 7.72 -13.10 -0.55
CA GLU A 15 7.01 -13.74 0.56
C GLU A 15 6.89 -12.82 1.77
N GLU A 16 7.99 -12.15 2.13
CA GLU A 16 8.01 -11.17 3.21
C GLU A 16 7.11 -9.97 2.89
N LEU A 17 7.15 -9.51 1.64
CA LEU A 17 6.35 -8.38 1.19
C LEU A 17 4.86 -8.69 1.25
N VAL A 18 4.45 -9.89 0.83
CA VAL A 18 3.05 -10.32 0.92
C VAL A 18 2.57 -10.28 2.38
N ALA A 19 3.37 -10.79 3.31
CA ALA A 19 3.01 -10.78 4.72
C ALA A 19 2.85 -9.35 5.26
N LEU A 20 3.73 -8.43 4.84
CA LEU A 20 3.64 -7.02 5.22
C LEU A 20 2.43 -6.33 4.59
N LEU A 21 2.12 -6.64 3.33
CA LEU A 21 0.95 -6.10 2.66
C LEU A 21 -0.34 -6.59 3.33
N GLU A 22 -0.40 -7.84 3.77
CA GLU A 22 -1.55 -8.35 4.52
C GLU A 22 -1.74 -7.61 5.83
N LYS A 23 -0.66 -7.34 6.57
CA LYS A 23 -0.73 -6.54 7.79
C LYS A 23 -1.24 -5.12 7.51
N ARG A 24 -0.76 -4.53 6.42
CA ARG A 24 -1.23 -3.22 5.99
C ARG A 24 -2.73 -3.24 5.69
N MET A 25 -3.20 -4.29 5.02
CA MET A 25 -4.62 -4.44 4.71
C MET A 25 -5.49 -4.63 5.96
N GLU A 26 -4.99 -5.32 6.97
CA GLU A 26 -5.69 -5.42 8.26
C GLU A 26 -5.90 -4.04 8.89
N LEU A 27 -4.90 -3.17 8.80
CA LEU A 27 -5.01 -1.78 9.27
C LEU A 27 -5.95 -0.96 8.38
N VAL A 28 -5.94 -1.22 7.07
CA VAL A 28 -6.89 -0.61 6.13
C VAL A 28 -8.33 -0.97 6.49
N ASP A 29 -8.58 -2.20 6.95
CA ASP A 29 -9.90 -2.60 7.45
C ASP A 29 -10.34 -1.73 8.64
N GLN A 30 -9.43 -1.39 9.55
CA GLN A 30 -9.73 -0.51 10.68
C GLN A 30 -10.02 0.92 10.20
N VAL A 31 -9.25 1.41 9.23
CA VAL A 31 -9.49 2.73 8.61
C VAL A 31 -10.85 2.75 7.92
N THR A 32 -11.22 1.67 7.22
CA THR A 32 -12.51 1.54 6.56
C THR A 32 -13.66 1.62 7.55
N ALA A 33 -13.54 0.93 8.68
CA ALA A 33 -14.53 0.97 9.76
C ALA A 33 -14.68 2.39 10.33
N TYR A 34 -13.56 3.10 10.52
CA TYR A 34 -13.57 4.48 10.98
C TYR A 34 -14.27 5.40 9.98
N LYS A 35 -13.96 5.26 8.69
CA LYS A 35 -14.61 6.07 7.64
C LYS A 35 -16.11 5.80 7.54
N ARG A 36 -16.52 4.54 7.72
CA ARG A 36 -17.94 4.18 7.76
C ARG A 36 -18.64 4.87 8.93
N ALA A 37 -18.02 4.87 10.10
CA ALA A 37 -18.59 5.47 11.31
C ALA A 37 -18.66 7.00 11.24
N THR A 38 -17.72 7.65 10.57
CA THR A 38 -17.58 9.11 10.55
C THR A 38 -18.10 9.76 9.27
N GLY A 39 -18.36 8.97 8.22
CA GLY A 39 -18.74 9.51 6.90
C GLY A 39 -17.59 10.13 6.13
N LYS A 40 -16.35 9.99 6.58
CA LYS A 40 -15.20 10.53 5.86
C LYS A 40 -15.00 9.80 4.54
N PRO A 41 -14.55 10.50 3.48
CA PRO A 41 -14.36 9.88 2.17
C PRO A 41 -13.18 8.92 2.16
N VAL A 42 -13.23 7.95 1.24
CA VAL A 42 -12.14 6.99 1.04
C VAL A 42 -10.86 7.72 0.62
N LEU A 43 -10.95 8.64 -0.34
CA LEU A 43 -9.79 9.38 -0.81
C LEU A 43 -9.42 10.47 0.19
N ASP A 44 -8.18 10.43 0.65
CA ASP A 44 -7.56 11.46 1.49
C ASP A 44 -6.26 11.90 0.80
N THR A 45 -6.36 12.90 -0.04
CA THR A 45 -5.24 13.39 -0.86
C THR A 45 -4.09 13.89 0.01
N SER A 46 -4.39 14.62 1.08
CA SER A 46 -3.36 15.10 2.02
C SER A 46 -2.56 13.95 2.62
N ARG A 47 -3.25 12.92 3.08
CA ARG A 47 -2.61 11.74 3.66
C ARG A 47 -1.75 11.02 2.63
N GLU A 48 -2.28 10.85 1.41
CA GLU A 48 -1.55 10.12 0.36
C GLU A 48 -0.29 10.87 -0.06
N ASN A 49 -0.36 12.20 -0.18
CA ASN A 49 0.81 13.01 -0.47
C ASN A 49 1.85 12.93 0.64
N ALA A 50 1.42 12.93 1.90
CA ALA A 50 2.31 12.77 3.05
C ALA A 50 3.01 11.41 3.06
N VAL A 51 2.29 10.34 2.69
CA VAL A 51 2.87 8.99 2.58
C VAL A 51 3.94 8.96 1.50
N LEU A 52 3.65 9.51 0.32
CA LEU A 52 4.62 9.51 -0.79
C LEU A 52 5.88 10.30 -0.45
N GLU A 53 5.74 11.43 0.23
CA GLU A 53 6.87 12.23 0.68
C GLU A 53 7.71 11.47 1.71
N ARG A 54 7.05 10.85 2.70
CA ARG A 54 7.73 10.06 3.72
C ARG A 54 8.48 8.87 3.11
N VAL A 55 7.82 8.14 2.20
CA VAL A 55 8.44 7.02 1.49
C VAL A 55 9.67 7.48 0.72
N GLY A 56 9.57 8.61 0.03
CA GLY A 56 10.71 9.17 -0.70
C GLY A 56 11.91 9.44 0.20
N LYS A 57 11.67 9.93 1.41
CA LYS A 57 12.73 10.19 2.40
C LYS A 57 13.34 8.91 2.97
N LEU A 58 12.56 7.82 3.04
CA LEU A 58 13.03 6.54 3.55
C LEU A 58 13.93 5.80 2.56
N VAL A 59 13.78 6.06 1.27
CA VAL A 59 14.59 5.43 0.23
C VAL A 59 16.03 5.96 0.33
N GLN A 60 16.99 5.05 0.46
CA GLN A 60 18.40 5.41 0.61
C GLN A 60 19.11 5.61 -0.71
N LYS A 61 18.78 4.80 -1.73
CA LYS A 61 19.41 4.90 -3.04
C LYS A 61 18.50 5.66 -4.01
N ASP A 62 18.97 6.82 -4.46
CA ASP A 62 18.19 7.74 -5.30
C ASP A 62 17.61 7.06 -6.55
N ASP A 63 18.36 6.14 -7.15
CA ASP A 63 17.94 5.44 -8.35
C ASP A 63 16.63 4.68 -8.18
N TYR A 64 16.29 4.29 -6.95
CA TYR A 64 15.10 3.51 -6.65
C TYR A 64 13.90 4.36 -6.23
N ARG A 65 14.12 5.63 -5.91
CA ARG A 65 13.10 6.46 -5.25
C ARG A 65 11.83 6.60 -6.08
N SER A 66 11.96 6.95 -7.35
CA SER A 66 10.80 7.11 -8.22
C SER A 66 9.98 5.83 -8.34
N ALA A 67 10.65 4.70 -8.55
CA ALA A 67 9.97 3.40 -8.70
C ALA A 67 9.27 3.01 -7.40
N ILE A 68 9.91 3.21 -6.25
CA ILE A 68 9.32 2.86 -4.96
C ILE A 68 8.14 3.78 -4.62
N GLN A 69 8.25 5.09 -4.89
CA GLN A 69 7.13 6.01 -4.70
C GLN A 69 5.95 5.63 -5.60
N ALA A 70 6.19 5.29 -6.86
CA ALA A 70 5.15 4.83 -7.77
C ALA A 70 4.48 3.54 -7.28
N THR A 71 5.27 2.62 -6.71
CA THR A 71 4.76 1.39 -6.12
C THR A 71 3.81 1.72 -4.96
N PHE A 72 4.18 2.65 -4.09
CA PHE A 72 3.29 3.07 -2.98
C PHE A 72 2.05 3.78 -3.46
N SER A 73 2.14 4.56 -4.54
CA SER A 73 0.96 5.13 -5.19
C SER A 73 -0.02 4.04 -5.63
N ASP A 74 0.49 2.96 -6.21
CA ASP A 74 -0.32 1.81 -6.63
C ASP A 74 -0.91 1.06 -5.42
N ILE A 75 -0.12 0.87 -4.36
CA ILE A 75 -0.62 0.27 -3.11
C ILE A 75 -1.80 1.07 -2.57
N MET A 76 -1.68 2.40 -2.53
CA MET A 76 -2.76 3.26 -2.04
C MET A 76 -3.98 3.24 -2.95
N ALA A 77 -3.77 3.16 -4.27
CA ALA A 77 -4.87 3.04 -5.23
C ALA A 77 -5.65 1.73 -5.01
N GLN A 78 -4.95 0.62 -4.82
CA GLN A 78 -5.59 -0.67 -4.53
C GLN A 78 -6.30 -0.66 -3.17
N SER A 79 -5.73 0.02 -2.18
CA SER A 79 -6.38 0.21 -0.88
C SER A 79 -7.69 0.97 -1.00
N ARG A 80 -7.75 2.01 -1.85
CA ARG A 80 -8.99 2.76 -2.10
C ARG A 80 -10.05 1.88 -2.75
N THR A 81 -9.66 1.11 -3.75
CA THR A 81 -10.58 0.17 -4.44
C THR A 81 -11.18 -0.82 -3.43
N TYR A 82 -10.33 -1.38 -2.58
CA TYR A 82 -10.75 -2.31 -1.55
C TYR A 82 -11.72 -1.65 -0.55
N GLN A 83 -11.37 -0.46 -0.03
CA GLN A 83 -12.22 0.28 0.90
C GLN A 83 -13.59 0.58 0.31
N SER A 84 -13.62 1.04 -0.93
CA SER A 84 -14.87 1.37 -1.63
C SER A 84 -15.75 0.12 -1.79
N SER A 85 -15.15 -1.02 -2.12
CA SER A 85 -15.86 -2.29 -2.23
C SER A 85 -16.47 -2.72 -0.89
N LYS A 86 -15.72 -2.60 0.21
CA LYS A 86 -16.20 -2.97 1.54
C LYS A 86 -17.32 -2.07 2.02
N LEU A 87 -17.24 -0.77 1.75
CA LEU A 87 -18.28 0.18 2.12
C LEU A 87 -19.58 -0.08 1.34
N ALA A 88 -19.48 -0.35 0.04
CA ALA A 88 -20.63 -0.69 -0.79
C ALA A 88 -21.31 -1.98 -0.34
N ASN A 89 -20.53 -3.03 -0.05
CA ASN A 89 -21.06 -4.30 0.43
C ASN A 89 -21.76 -4.18 1.77
N HIS A 90 -21.26 -3.30 2.65
CA HIS A 90 -21.87 -3.07 3.96
C HIS A 90 -23.23 -2.40 3.86
N GLU A 91 -23.44 -1.55 2.84
CA GLU A 91 -24.69 -0.82 2.64
C GLU A 91 -25.83 -1.69 2.09
N GLN A 92 -25.47 -2.88 1.61
CA GLN A 92 -26.45 -3.86 1.14
C GLN A 92 -27.01 -4.69 2.28
#